data_2b6ec99830b99dd72d8cbd7e2fccb3fa
#
_entry.id   2b6ec99830b99dd72d8cbd7e2fccb3fa
#
_cell.length_a   1.000
_cell.length_b   1.000
_cell.length_c   1.000
_cell.angle_alpha   90.00
_cell.angle_beta   90.00
_cell.angle_gamma   90.00
#
_symmetry.space_group_name_H-M   'P 1'
#
loop_
_entity.id
_entity.type
_entity.pdbx_description
1 polymer ?
#
loop_
_entity_poly.entity_id
_entity_poly.type
_entity_poly.pdbx_seq_one_letter_code
_entity_poly.pdbx_strand_id
1 'polypeptide(L)'
;MPSFSPGSRLLSGLLGAALALAATAVQAVPSYARQTGQNCVACHVSFPELTPYGRWFKLSGYTIGVRQDVPLAGMALVGVTRIKNNDDGTGTDTPATARNGLPAFNQASVFLAGKATDNVGAFVQYTFAQSYGTDGTSVGHSGIDNTDLRWVGRMGNESADVVKLLYGLTVHNNPTAQDVWNSTPAFGFPFTASPTAVGPTAGTQIEGALAQQVAGIGGYGFYDRTWYGELTAYRTADGLFSILRHGQDIGTPGGVARLKGYNPYVRVAYNKEWDAHSLMLGAFGMRVNRYVDNTNPASGTDRYTD
;
A
#
# COMPACT_ATOMS: atom_id res chain seq x y z
N MET A 1 32.96 9.93 -28.12
CA MET A 1 32.67 8.76 -27.24
C MET A 1 33.67 8.79 -26.10
N PRO A 2 33.28 8.97 -24.84
CA PRO A 2 34.24 8.94 -23.75
C PRO A 2 34.69 7.50 -23.50
N SER A 3 35.97 7.26 -23.59
CA SER A 3 36.60 5.99 -23.27
C SER A 3 36.71 5.82 -21.77
N PHE A 4 35.92 4.93 -21.20
CA PHE A 4 36.06 4.57 -19.79
C PHE A 4 37.34 3.76 -19.57
N SER A 5 38.12 4.14 -18.57
CA SER A 5 39.34 3.43 -18.21
C SER A 5 39.03 2.01 -17.67
N PRO A 6 39.92 1.02 -17.85
CA PRO A 6 39.72 -0.35 -17.37
C PRO A 6 39.40 -0.42 -15.87
N GLY A 7 39.95 0.48 -15.07
CA GLY A 7 39.69 0.57 -13.62
C GLY A 7 38.27 0.96 -13.26
N SER A 8 37.62 1.83 -14.05
CA SER A 8 36.22 2.20 -13.80
C SER A 8 35.24 1.07 -14.09
N ARG A 9 35.55 0.20 -15.06
CA ARG A 9 34.71 -0.98 -15.38
C ARG A 9 34.82 -2.06 -14.30
N LEU A 10 36.00 -2.25 -13.72
CA LEU A 10 36.21 -3.17 -12.61
C LEU A 10 35.50 -2.70 -11.35
N LEU A 11 35.57 -1.40 -11.04
CA LEU A 11 34.90 -0.82 -9.88
C LEU A 11 33.37 -0.88 -10.00
N SER A 12 32.85 -0.59 -11.20
CA SER A 12 31.41 -0.74 -11.49
C SER A 12 30.94 -2.19 -11.43
N GLY A 13 31.77 -3.13 -11.88
CA GLY A 13 31.48 -4.56 -11.79
C GLY A 13 31.49 -5.08 -10.34
N LEU A 14 32.44 -4.63 -9.53
CA LEU A 14 32.52 -4.98 -8.10
C LEU A 14 31.37 -4.37 -7.30
N LEU A 15 31.02 -3.12 -7.60
CA LEU A 15 29.87 -2.46 -6.97
C LEU A 15 28.54 -3.13 -7.36
N GLY A 16 28.40 -3.52 -8.64
CA GLY A 16 27.25 -4.29 -9.12
C GLY A 16 27.14 -5.68 -8.50
N ALA A 17 28.27 -6.39 -8.35
CA ALA A 17 28.32 -7.67 -7.68
C ALA A 17 28.05 -7.56 -6.17
N ALA A 18 28.57 -6.53 -5.50
CA ALA A 18 28.30 -6.25 -4.10
C ALA A 18 26.82 -5.90 -3.84
N LEU A 19 26.22 -5.12 -4.74
CA LEU A 19 24.79 -4.81 -4.70
C LEU A 19 23.93 -6.06 -4.98
N ALA A 20 24.34 -6.94 -5.92
CA ALA A 20 23.64 -8.19 -6.20
C ALA A 20 23.75 -9.21 -5.06
N LEU A 21 24.89 -9.24 -4.35
CA LEU A 21 25.09 -10.08 -3.16
C LEU A 21 24.38 -9.51 -1.92
N ALA A 22 24.19 -8.18 -1.84
CA ALA A 22 23.38 -7.53 -0.82
C ALA A 22 21.87 -7.67 -1.05
N ALA A 23 21.45 -8.12 -2.24
CA ALA A 23 20.04 -8.39 -2.58
C ALA A 23 19.52 -9.70 -1.97
N THR A 24 19.92 -10.02 -0.74
CA THR A 24 19.32 -11.10 0.02
C THR A 24 17.91 -10.68 0.45
N ALA A 25 16.91 -11.25 -0.22
CA ALA A 25 15.49 -11.19 0.08
C ALA A 25 14.93 -9.75 0.27
N VAL A 26 14.22 -9.26 -0.73
CA VAL A 26 13.36 -8.07 -0.59
C VAL A 26 12.42 -8.29 0.59
N GLN A 27 12.70 -7.63 1.71
CA GLN A 27 11.92 -7.75 2.94
C GLN A 27 10.97 -6.56 3.03
N ALA A 28 9.67 -6.81 2.86
CA ALA A 28 8.68 -5.74 2.76
C ALA A 28 8.58 -4.86 4.01
N VAL A 29 8.59 -5.42 5.22
CA VAL A 29 8.60 -4.65 6.48
C VAL A 29 9.45 -5.39 7.52
N PRO A 30 10.76 -5.16 7.55
CA PRO A 30 11.68 -5.86 8.46
C PRO A 30 11.34 -5.73 9.95
N SER A 31 10.63 -4.68 10.38
CA SER A 31 10.18 -4.54 11.77
C SER A 31 9.24 -5.67 12.19
N TYR A 32 8.36 -6.14 11.32
CA TYR A 32 7.47 -7.27 11.62
C TYR A 32 8.25 -8.60 11.75
N ALA A 33 9.27 -8.79 10.92
CA ALA A 33 10.14 -9.96 11.03
C ALA A 33 10.89 -9.97 12.37
N ARG A 34 11.43 -8.82 12.82
CA ARG A 34 12.06 -8.67 14.14
C ARG A 34 11.06 -8.89 15.28
N GLN A 35 9.84 -8.35 15.15
CA GLN A 35 8.78 -8.49 16.15
C GLN A 35 8.36 -9.95 16.36
N THR A 36 8.24 -10.73 15.28
CA THR A 36 7.72 -12.09 15.31
C THR A 36 8.82 -13.16 15.37
N GLY A 37 10.07 -12.79 15.07
CA GLY A 37 11.17 -13.76 14.90
C GLY A 37 11.02 -14.62 13.64
N GLN A 38 10.09 -14.26 12.74
CA GLN A 38 9.77 -15.04 11.54
C GLN A 38 10.40 -14.44 10.27
N ASN A 39 10.74 -15.31 9.32
CA ASN A 39 11.17 -14.91 7.99
C ASN A 39 10.01 -14.37 7.16
N CYS A 40 10.29 -13.59 6.12
CA CYS A 40 9.27 -12.99 5.26
C CYS A 40 8.36 -14.03 4.58
N VAL A 41 8.90 -15.18 4.22
CA VAL A 41 8.16 -16.31 3.62
C VAL A 41 7.18 -16.97 4.59
N ALA A 42 7.29 -16.77 5.89
CA ALA A 42 6.30 -17.23 6.84
C ALA A 42 4.98 -16.44 6.70
N CYS A 43 5.08 -15.16 6.32
CA CYS A 43 3.92 -14.28 6.16
C CYS A 43 3.48 -14.12 4.70
N HIS A 44 4.36 -14.32 3.73
CA HIS A 44 4.08 -14.07 2.30
C HIS A 44 4.29 -15.31 1.45
N VAL A 45 3.32 -15.61 0.59
CA VAL A 45 3.45 -16.59 -0.50
C VAL A 45 4.30 -15.97 -1.62
N SER A 46 3.91 -14.80 -2.03
CA SER A 46 4.64 -13.85 -2.85
C SER A 46 4.18 -12.45 -2.40
N PHE A 47 5.00 -11.41 -2.59
CA PHE A 47 4.54 -10.07 -2.26
C PHE A 47 3.48 -9.60 -3.26
N PRO A 48 2.37 -9.02 -2.80
CA PRO A 48 1.98 -8.75 -1.40
C PRO A 48 1.14 -9.85 -0.73
N GLU A 49 0.84 -10.94 -1.43
CA GLU A 49 -0.08 -11.99 -0.99
C GLU A 49 0.37 -12.67 0.32
N LEU A 50 -0.59 -12.90 1.23
CA LEU A 50 -0.32 -13.41 2.58
C LEU A 50 -0.61 -14.92 2.72
N THR A 51 0.30 -15.62 3.40
CA THR A 51 0.05 -16.96 3.94
C THR A 51 -1.03 -16.94 5.02
N PRO A 52 -1.55 -18.10 5.47
CA PRO A 52 -2.41 -18.19 6.64
C PRO A 52 -1.84 -17.49 7.89
N TYR A 53 -0.55 -17.64 8.15
CA TYR A 53 0.11 -16.97 9.27
C TYR A 53 0.18 -15.44 9.08
N GLY A 54 0.52 -14.97 7.89
CA GLY A 54 0.53 -13.54 7.58
C GLY A 54 -0.85 -12.89 7.71
N ARG A 55 -1.91 -13.59 7.25
CA ARG A 55 -3.30 -13.15 7.44
C ARG A 55 -3.66 -13.07 8.93
N TRP A 56 -3.32 -14.10 9.70
CA TRP A 56 -3.56 -14.13 11.13
C TRP A 56 -2.83 -12.99 11.86
N PHE A 57 -1.59 -12.71 11.49
CA PHE A 57 -0.82 -11.58 12.00
C PHE A 57 -1.53 -10.24 11.75
N LYS A 58 -2.01 -10.02 10.52
CA LYS A 58 -2.72 -8.79 10.15
C LYS A 58 -4.10 -8.69 10.82
N LEU A 59 -4.87 -9.78 10.84
CA LEU A 59 -6.14 -9.90 11.58
C LEU A 59 -5.96 -9.58 13.06
N SER A 60 -4.88 -10.06 13.65
CA SER A 60 -4.53 -9.81 15.05
C SER A 60 -4.04 -8.37 15.32
N GLY A 61 -4.24 -7.44 14.36
CA GLY A 61 -3.89 -6.04 14.53
C GLY A 61 -2.38 -5.82 14.66
N TYR A 62 -1.56 -6.65 14.01
CA TYR A 62 -0.08 -6.59 14.08
C TYR A 62 0.48 -6.81 15.49
N THR A 63 -0.26 -7.46 16.40
CA THR A 63 0.10 -7.55 17.82
C THR A 63 0.83 -8.84 18.21
N ILE A 64 0.97 -9.81 17.29
CA ILE A 64 1.68 -11.08 17.55
C ILE A 64 3.18 -10.82 17.69
N GLY A 65 3.80 -11.47 18.67
CA GLY A 65 5.24 -11.38 18.93
C GLY A 65 5.59 -10.34 19.99
N VAL A 66 6.85 -9.98 20.04
CA VAL A 66 7.43 -9.11 21.08
C VAL A 66 7.37 -7.65 20.64
N ARG A 67 6.92 -6.76 21.53
CA ARG A 67 6.97 -5.32 21.28
C ARG A 67 8.42 -4.86 21.08
N GLN A 68 8.63 -4.10 20.02
CA GLN A 68 9.93 -3.50 19.71
C GLN A 68 10.02 -2.10 20.30
N ASP A 69 11.19 -1.73 20.83
CA ASP A 69 11.45 -0.35 21.29
C ASP A 69 11.44 0.63 20.12
N VAL A 70 11.96 0.21 18.97
CA VAL A 70 12.00 1.01 17.74
C VAL A 70 11.43 0.18 16.57
N PRO A 71 10.11 0.21 16.34
CA PRO A 71 9.45 -0.57 15.27
C PRO A 71 9.59 0.11 13.90
N LEU A 72 10.82 0.51 13.53
CA LEU A 72 11.12 1.18 12.27
C LEU A 72 11.67 0.21 11.22
N ALA A 73 11.33 0.47 9.97
CA ALA A 73 11.92 -0.17 8.79
C ALA A 73 12.09 0.85 7.68
N GLY A 74 12.97 0.58 6.74
CA GLY A 74 13.22 1.44 5.57
C GLY A 74 13.19 0.62 4.29
N MET A 75 12.86 1.28 3.18
CA MET A 75 12.85 0.72 1.84
C MET A 75 13.29 1.78 0.83
N ALA A 76 13.98 1.36 -0.22
CA ALA A 76 14.24 2.18 -1.40
C ALA A 76 14.02 1.36 -2.66
N LEU A 77 13.42 1.96 -3.68
CA LEU A 77 13.19 1.38 -4.99
C LEU A 77 13.90 2.18 -6.07
N VAL A 78 14.67 1.48 -6.87
CA VAL A 78 15.30 1.99 -8.10
C VAL A 78 14.89 1.07 -9.23
N GLY A 79 14.45 1.64 -10.34
CA GLY A 79 14.00 0.89 -11.50
C GLY A 79 14.65 1.37 -12.77
N VAL A 80 14.64 0.52 -13.79
CA VAL A 80 14.98 0.86 -15.18
C VAL A 80 13.80 0.48 -16.06
N THR A 81 13.25 1.46 -16.77
CA THR A 81 12.17 1.22 -17.73
C THR A 81 12.64 1.57 -19.11
N ARG A 82 12.40 0.67 -20.07
CA ARG A 82 12.69 0.89 -21.49
C ARG A 82 11.42 0.75 -22.29
N ILE A 83 11.03 1.81 -22.97
CA ILE A 83 9.91 1.84 -23.90
C ILE A 83 10.49 1.75 -25.32
N LYS A 84 10.00 0.79 -26.10
CA LYS A 84 10.54 0.54 -27.45
C LYS A 84 10.03 1.56 -28.47
N ASN A 85 8.77 1.89 -28.42
CA ASN A 85 8.14 2.91 -29.27
C ASN A 85 7.76 4.08 -28.37
N ASN A 86 8.50 5.13 -28.50
CA ASN A 86 8.41 6.33 -27.67
C ASN A 86 7.56 7.40 -28.36
N ASP A 87 6.57 6.98 -29.12
CA ASP A 87 5.66 7.81 -29.88
C ASP A 87 4.48 8.23 -28.96
N ASP A 88 4.24 9.52 -28.88
CA ASP A 88 3.10 10.11 -28.18
C ASP A 88 1.77 10.00 -28.96
N GLY A 89 1.77 9.26 -30.08
CA GLY A 89 0.63 9.12 -30.97
C GLY A 89 0.55 10.24 -32.03
N THR A 90 1.48 11.19 -32.05
CA THR A 90 1.53 12.25 -33.07
C THR A 90 2.47 11.91 -34.24
N GLY A 91 3.11 10.76 -34.19
CA GLY A 91 4.11 10.33 -35.19
C GLY A 91 5.46 11.01 -35.02
N THR A 92 5.68 11.71 -33.92
CA THR A 92 6.98 12.32 -33.59
C THR A 92 7.62 11.49 -32.48
N ASP A 93 8.86 11.03 -32.70
CA ASP A 93 9.69 10.36 -31.70
C ASP A 93 10.03 11.34 -30.56
N THR A 94 9.05 11.73 -29.79
CA THR A 94 9.30 12.45 -28.52
C THR A 94 9.50 11.43 -27.44
N PRO A 95 10.59 11.50 -26.67
CA PRO A 95 10.80 10.61 -25.53
C PRO A 95 9.62 10.74 -24.58
N ALA A 96 8.89 9.65 -24.31
CA ALA A 96 7.84 9.63 -23.29
C ALA A 96 8.42 10.04 -21.93
N THR A 97 9.75 9.99 -21.83
CA THR A 97 10.51 10.48 -20.67
C THR A 97 11.99 10.58 -21.05
N ALA A 98 12.65 11.62 -20.59
CA ALA A 98 14.09 11.81 -20.74
C ALA A 98 14.93 10.69 -20.08
N ARG A 99 14.32 9.83 -19.27
CA ARG A 99 14.99 8.73 -18.56
C ARG A 99 14.74 7.35 -19.16
N ASN A 100 14.25 7.27 -20.39
CA ASN A 100 14.03 6.00 -21.06
C ASN A 100 15.33 5.17 -21.13
N GLY A 101 15.32 3.99 -20.55
CA GLY A 101 16.48 3.09 -20.45
C GLY A 101 17.55 3.49 -19.43
N LEU A 102 17.33 4.54 -18.65
CA LEU A 102 18.22 4.98 -17.57
C LEU A 102 17.69 4.56 -16.21
N PRO A 103 18.57 4.36 -15.19
CA PRO A 103 18.15 4.17 -13.83
C PRO A 103 17.33 5.37 -13.31
N ALA A 104 16.16 5.10 -12.73
CA ALA A 104 15.31 6.07 -12.09
C ALA A 104 15.09 5.69 -10.62
N PHE A 105 15.22 6.66 -9.74
CA PHE A 105 14.81 6.50 -8.36
C PHE A 105 13.28 6.58 -8.29
N ASN A 106 12.62 5.51 -7.85
CA ASN A 106 11.17 5.46 -7.80
C ASN A 106 10.67 6.05 -6.48
N GLN A 107 11.13 5.48 -5.36
CA GLN A 107 10.74 5.94 -4.04
C GLN A 107 11.69 5.45 -2.94
N ALA A 108 11.66 6.16 -1.80
CA ALA A 108 12.13 5.67 -0.52
C ALA A 108 11.02 5.80 0.51
N SER A 109 10.91 4.81 1.38
CA SER A 109 9.90 4.81 2.44
C SER A 109 10.50 4.48 3.80
N VAL A 110 9.94 5.12 4.83
CA VAL A 110 10.16 4.74 6.22
C VAL A 110 8.84 4.21 6.76
N PHE A 111 8.91 3.09 7.47
CA PHE A 111 7.76 2.45 8.09
C PHE A 111 7.87 2.53 9.61
N LEU A 112 6.81 3.00 10.24
CA LEU A 112 6.55 2.76 11.66
C LEU A 112 5.52 1.63 11.71
N ALA A 113 5.97 0.41 12.03
CA ALA A 113 5.15 -0.77 11.86
C ALA A 113 5.43 -1.79 12.97
N GLY A 114 4.42 -2.04 13.80
CA GLY A 114 4.57 -2.96 14.92
C GLY A 114 3.44 -2.93 15.95
N LYS A 115 3.65 -3.73 16.96
CA LYS A 115 2.83 -3.84 18.17
C LYS A 115 3.07 -2.63 19.07
N ALA A 116 2.01 -1.89 19.36
CA ALA A 116 2.03 -0.81 20.35
C ALA A 116 1.63 -1.31 21.74
N THR A 117 0.54 -2.10 21.83
CA THR A 117 0.06 -2.81 23.02
C THR A 117 -0.35 -4.24 22.65
N ASP A 118 -0.85 -5.02 23.60
CA ASP A 118 -1.36 -6.38 23.32
C ASP A 118 -2.58 -6.40 22.40
N ASN A 119 -3.30 -5.27 22.34
CA ASN A 119 -4.50 -5.13 21.53
C ASN A 119 -4.38 -4.09 20.42
N VAL A 120 -3.30 -3.33 20.34
CA VAL A 120 -3.14 -2.24 19.37
C VAL A 120 -1.84 -2.41 18.61
N GLY A 121 -1.92 -2.35 17.29
CA GLY A 121 -0.77 -2.29 16.42
C GLY A 121 -1.02 -1.37 15.22
N ALA A 122 0.05 -1.13 14.49
CA ALA A 122 0.07 -0.14 13.43
C ALA A 122 0.93 -0.60 12.24
N PHE A 123 0.52 -0.11 11.08
CA PHE A 123 1.32 0.00 9.86
C PHE A 123 1.20 1.44 9.38
N VAL A 124 2.28 2.19 9.41
CA VAL A 124 2.34 3.57 8.90
C VAL A 124 3.53 3.69 7.99
N GLN A 125 3.29 4.13 6.77
CA GLN A 125 4.31 4.35 5.75
C GLN A 125 4.40 5.84 5.45
N TYR A 126 5.61 6.39 5.46
CA TYR A 126 5.93 7.71 4.95
C TYR A 126 6.85 7.55 3.75
N THR A 127 6.45 8.09 2.60
CA THR A 127 7.12 7.87 1.33
C THR A 127 7.61 9.19 0.76
N PHE A 128 8.85 9.19 0.28
CA PHE A 128 9.37 10.13 -0.70
C PHE A 128 9.36 9.44 -2.06
N ALA A 129 8.73 10.07 -3.05
CA ALA A 129 8.68 9.57 -4.42
C ALA A 129 9.13 10.67 -5.40
N GLN A 130 9.58 10.26 -6.58
CA GLN A 130 10.04 11.18 -7.61
C GLN A 130 9.27 10.95 -8.91
N SER A 131 8.75 12.01 -9.48
CA SER A 131 8.16 12.03 -10.81
C SER A 131 9.13 12.64 -11.81
N TYR A 132 9.14 12.15 -13.03
CA TYR A 132 10.02 12.58 -14.09
C TYR A 132 9.21 13.14 -15.27
N GLY A 133 9.51 14.39 -15.66
CA GLY A 133 8.94 15.02 -16.84
C GLY A 133 9.62 14.58 -18.14
N THR A 134 8.94 14.79 -19.25
CA THR A 134 9.47 14.51 -20.61
C THR A 134 10.61 15.46 -20.98
N ASP A 135 10.66 16.62 -20.38
CA ASP A 135 11.71 17.65 -20.55
C ASP A 135 12.98 17.41 -19.70
N GLY A 136 13.03 16.29 -18.97
CA GLY A 136 14.15 15.97 -18.07
C GLY A 136 14.02 16.57 -16.68
N THR A 137 12.96 17.32 -16.40
CA THR A 137 12.68 17.78 -15.03
C THR A 137 12.35 16.63 -14.12
N SER A 138 12.64 16.80 -12.85
CA SER A 138 12.21 15.85 -11.81
C SER A 138 11.62 16.61 -10.63
N VAL A 139 10.49 16.12 -10.13
CA VAL A 139 9.81 16.71 -8.97
C VAL A 139 9.69 15.63 -7.90
N GLY A 140 10.30 15.92 -6.74
CA GLY A 140 10.16 15.10 -5.55
C GLY A 140 8.95 15.54 -4.72
N HIS A 141 8.23 14.58 -4.19
CA HIS A 141 7.17 14.81 -3.21
C HIS A 141 7.26 13.79 -2.08
N SER A 142 6.77 14.15 -0.91
CA SER A 142 6.75 13.26 0.23
C SER A 142 5.48 13.43 1.04
N GLY A 143 5.06 12.37 1.69
CA GLY A 143 3.86 12.39 2.51
C GLY A 143 3.56 11.04 3.15
N ILE A 144 2.50 11.03 3.96
CA ILE A 144 1.94 9.80 4.49
C ILE A 144 1.42 8.96 3.32
N ASP A 145 1.88 7.74 3.26
CA ASP A 145 1.43 6.70 2.34
C ASP A 145 0.44 5.76 3.05
N ASN A 146 0.39 4.48 2.72
CA ASN A 146 -0.54 3.56 3.34
C ASN A 146 -0.42 3.54 4.86
N THR A 147 -1.55 3.72 5.52
CA THR A 147 -1.67 3.72 6.98
C THR A 147 -2.83 2.85 7.39
N ASP A 148 -2.58 1.95 8.35
CA ASP A 148 -3.59 1.06 8.95
C ASP A 148 -3.28 0.91 10.44
N LEU A 149 -4.15 1.47 11.26
CA LEU A 149 -4.11 1.38 12.72
C LEU A 149 -5.21 0.43 13.16
N ARG A 150 -4.88 -0.54 14.02
CA ARG A 150 -5.83 -1.55 14.48
C ARG A 150 -5.88 -1.68 15.99
N TRP A 151 -7.10 -1.80 16.46
CA TRP A 151 -7.40 -2.38 17.77
C TRP A 151 -8.06 -3.75 17.58
N VAL A 152 -7.69 -4.76 18.37
CA VAL A 152 -8.18 -6.12 18.22
C VAL A 152 -8.64 -6.71 19.56
N GLY A 153 -9.77 -7.42 19.52
CA GLY A 153 -10.26 -8.28 20.58
C GLY A 153 -10.38 -9.73 20.13
N ARG A 154 -10.30 -10.63 21.08
CA ARG A 154 -10.38 -12.08 20.83
C ARG A 154 -11.39 -12.69 21.79
N MET A 155 -12.26 -13.58 21.27
CA MET A 155 -13.17 -14.40 22.07
C MET A 155 -12.83 -15.87 21.88
N GLY A 156 -12.64 -16.58 22.96
CA GLY A 156 -12.11 -17.94 23.02
C GLY A 156 -10.77 -17.97 23.74
N ASN A 157 -10.03 -19.05 23.63
CA ASN A 157 -8.70 -19.17 24.25
C ASN A 157 -7.64 -18.42 23.45
N GLU A 158 -6.59 -17.88 24.08
CA GLU A 158 -5.60 -17.00 23.43
C GLU A 158 -4.75 -17.66 22.33
N SER A 159 -4.69 -19.00 22.28
CA SER A 159 -3.98 -19.69 21.20
C SER A 159 -4.76 -19.57 19.88
N ALA A 160 -4.04 -19.42 18.77
CA ALA A 160 -4.62 -19.25 17.43
C ALA A 160 -5.64 -20.33 17.06
N ASP A 161 -5.45 -21.56 17.57
CA ASP A 161 -6.30 -22.71 17.26
C ASP A 161 -7.61 -22.76 18.05
N VAL A 162 -7.78 -21.89 19.06
CA VAL A 162 -8.95 -21.88 19.96
C VAL A 162 -9.70 -20.56 19.97
N VAL A 163 -9.20 -19.55 19.25
CA VAL A 163 -9.93 -18.28 19.06
C VAL A 163 -11.12 -18.52 18.11
N LYS A 164 -12.32 -18.46 18.67
CA LYS A 164 -13.57 -18.61 17.91
C LYS A 164 -13.96 -17.36 17.13
N LEU A 165 -13.74 -16.20 17.73
CA LEU A 165 -14.01 -14.91 17.10
C LEU A 165 -12.85 -13.96 17.36
N LEU A 166 -12.22 -13.51 16.29
CA LEU A 166 -11.32 -12.38 16.30
C LEU A 166 -12.08 -11.19 15.69
N TYR A 167 -12.06 -10.06 16.36
CA TYR A 167 -12.73 -8.86 15.89
C TYR A 167 -11.88 -7.63 16.14
N GLY A 168 -12.07 -6.58 15.35
CA GLY A 168 -11.26 -5.39 15.49
C GLY A 168 -11.88 -4.15 14.91
N LEU A 169 -11.26 -3.03 15.26
CA LEU A 169 -11.51 -1.72 14.67
C LEU A 169 -10.28 -1.28 13.92
N THR A 170 -10.47 -0.58 12.81
CA THR A 170 -9.39 -0.06 11.97
C THR A 170 -9.62 1.39 11.62
N VAL A 171 -8.53 2.14 11.56
CA VAL A 171 -8.47 3.50 10.98
C VAL A 171 -7.36 3.50 9.94
N HIS A 172 -7.70 3.84 8.70
CA HIS A 172 -6.77 3.77 7.57
C HIS A 172 -7.06 4.87 6.54
N ASN A 173 -6.17 5.06 5.58
CA ASN A 173 -6.23 6.16 4.62
C ASN A 173 -6.31 5.73 3.14
N ASN A 174 -6.50 4.45 2.90
CA ASN A 174 -6.61 3.91 1.55
C ASN A 174 -7.73 2.87 1.55
N PRO A 175 -8.73 2.95 0.65
CA PRO A 175 -9.71 1.89 0.51
C PRO A 175 -9.02 0.55 0.35
N THR A 176 -9.50 -0.45 1.09
CA THR A 176 -8.97 -1.82 1.12
C THR A 176 -7.57 -2.02 1.72
N ALA A 177 -6.91 -0.99 2.27
CA ALA A 177 -5.62 -1.15 2.98
C ALA A 177 -5.70 -2.15 4.15
N GLN A 178 -6.89 -2.26 4.73
CA GLN A 178 -7.21 -3.20 5.80
C GLN A 178 -7.40 -4.66 5.32
N ASP A 179 -7.47 -4.92 4.00
CA ASP A 179 -7.64 -6.27 3.46
C ASP A 179 -6.61 -7.25 4.02
N VAL A 180 -7.10 -8.27 4.71
CA VAL A 180 -6.25 -9.26 5.39
C VAL A 180 -5.61 -10.28 4.46
N TRP A 181 -6.02 -10.34 3.19
CA TRP A 181 -5.39 -11.18 2.16
C TRP A 181 -4.38 -10.42 1.32
N ASN A 182 -4.36 -9.08 1.39
CA ASN A 182 -3.58 -8.22 0.50
C ASN A 182 -3.86 -8.50 -1.00
N SER A 183 -5.09 -8.87 -1.31
CA SER A 183 -5.50 -9.27 -2.67
C SER A 183 -6.32 -8.20 -3.39
N THR A 184 -6.58 -7.07 -2.74
CA THR A 184 -7.31 -5.94 -3.31
C THR A 184 -6.36 -4.91 -3.92
N PRO A 185 -6.87 -3.96 -4.74
CA PRO A 185 -6.05 -2.99 -5.46
C PRO A 185 -5.08 -2.17 -4.62
N ALA A 186 -5.39 -1.91 -3.33
CA ALA A 186 -4.49 -1.20 -2.43
C ALA A 186 -3.10 -1.85 -2.27
N PHE A 187 -2.98 -3.15 -2.58
CA PHE A 187 -1.75 -3.93 -2.41
C PHE A 187 -1.05 -4.27 -3.72
N GLY A 188 -1.10 -3.40 -4.71
CA GLY A 188 -0.32 -3.54 -5.93
C GLY A 188 1.20 -3.54 -5.71
N PHE A 189 1.68 -3.04 -4.58
CA PHE A 189 3.08 -3.03 -4.20
C PHE A 189 3.65 -4.46 -4.00
N PRO A 190 4.90 -4.77 -4.43
CA PRO A 190 5.92 -3.86 -4.99
C PRO A 190 5.78 -3.60 -6.50
N PHE A 191 4.74 -4.08 -7.14
CA PHE A 191 4.48 -3.96 -8.57
C PHE A 191 3.92 -2.56 -8.89
N THR A 192 4.61 -1.52 -8.42
CA THR A 192 4.27 -0.14 -8.75
C THR A 192 4.48 0.13 -10.23
N ALA A 193 3.62 0.96 -10.81
CA ALA A 193 3.86 1.48 -12.14
C ALA A 193 5.21 2.20 -12.20
N SER A 194 5.93 2.04 -13.30
CA SER A 194 7.15 2.80 -13.50
C SER A 194 6.83 4.30 -13.56
N PRO A 195 7.59 5.18 -12.89
CA PRO A 195 7.41 6.62 -12.99
C PRO A 195 7.75 7.17 -14.38
N THR A 196 8.27 6.32 -15.27
CA THR A 196 8.69 6.67 -16.62
C THR A 196 7.87 5.94 -17.70
N ALA A 197 6.84 5.19 -17.33
CA ALA A 197 5.96 4.49 -18.28
C ALA A 197 4.57 5.12 -18.29
N VAL A 198 3.97 5.16 -19.47
CA VAL A 198 2.56 5.52 -19.62
C VAL A 198 1.71 4.38 -19.05
N GLY A 199 0.82 4.70 -18.12
CA GLY A 199 -0.13 3.77 -17.53
C GLY A 199 -1.57 4.09 -17.93
N PRO A 200 -2.51 3.16 -17.69
CA PRO A 200 -3.93 3.44 -17.89
C PRO A 200 -4.40 4.54 -16.94
N THR A 201 -5.25 5.43 -17.43
CA THR A 201 -5.81 6.54 -16.64
C THR A 201 -7.17 6.22 -16.01
N ALA A 202 -7.82 5.16 -16.48
CA ALA A 202 -9.11 4.72 -15.97
C ALA A 202 -8.92 3.83 -14.73
N GLY A 203 -9.77 4.02 -13.72
CA GLY A 203 -9.79 3.25 -12.47
C GLY A 203 -11.07 3.48 -11.69
N THR A 204 -11.36 2.59 -10.74
CA THR A 204 -12.50 2.73 -9.83
C THR A 204 -12.15 3.59 -8.63
N GLN A 205 -13.14 3.95 -7.81
CA GLN A 205 -12.88 4.69 -6.55
C GLN A 205 -12.11 3.82 -5.55
N ILE A 206 -12.32 2.51 -5.57
CA ILE A 206 -11.55 1.54 -4.78
C ILE A 206 -10.11 1.42 -5.30
N GLU A 207 -9.93 1.42 -6.61
CA GLU A 207 -8.64 1.19 -7.27
C GLU A 207 -7.85 2.50 -7.45
N GLY A 208 -7.31 2.98 -6.36
CA GLY A 208 -6.35 4.09 -6.34
C GLY A 208 -6.92 5.50 -6.36
N ALA A 209 -8.17 5.71 -6.80
CA ALA A 209 -8.73 7.07 -6.92
C ALA A 209 -8.89 7.81 -5.58
N LEU A 210 -8.97 7.09 -4.48
CA LEU A 210 -9.11 7.63 -3.11
C LEU A 210 -7.90 7.31 -2.21
N ALA A 211 -6.87 6.68 -2.76
CA ALA A 211 -5.68 6.31 -1.98
C ALA A 211 -5.00 7.55 -1.37
N GLN A 212 -4.67 7.48 -0.08
CA GLN A 212 -4.07 8.55 0.74
C GLN A 212 -4.87 9.87 0.75
N GLN A 213 -6.15 9.84 0.39
CA GLN A 213 -7.02 11.02 0.31
C GLN A 213 -8.17 10.97 1.32
N VAL A 214 -8.45 9.79 1.84
CA VAL A 214 -9.62 9.53 2.70
C VAL A 214 -9.22 9.03 4.07
N ALA A 215 -10.13 9.16 5.02
CA ALA A 215 -10.11 8.46 6.29
C ALA A 215 -11.18 7.37 6.27
N GLY A 216 -10.77 6.12 6.42
CA GLY A 216 -11.63 4.96 6.62
C GLY A 216 -11.66 4.59 8.10
N ILE A 217 -12.86 4.43 8.64
CA ILE A 217 -13.09 3.94 10.01
C ILE A 217 -13.96 2.72 9.88
N GLY A 218 -13.48 1.57 10.29
CA GLY A 218 -14.17 0.31 10.10
C GLY A 218 -14.08 -0.67 11.25
N GLY A 219 -14.93 -1.67 11.19
CA GLY A 219 -14.89 -2.83 12.06
C GLY A 219 -14.91 -4.11 11.23
N TYR A 220 -14.25 -5.13 11.73
CA TYR A 220 -14.19 -6.45 11.11
C TYR A 220 -14.35 -7.57 12.13
N GLY A 221 -14.76 -8.72 11.63
CA GLY A 221 -14.81 -9.96 12.40
C GLY A 221 -14.37 -11.15 11.56
N PHE A 222 -13.68 -12.10 12.21
CA PHE A 222 -13.27 -13.36 11.62
C PHE A 222 -13.70 -14.49 12.55
N TYR A 223 -14.74 -15.20 12.13
CA TYR A 223 -15.37 -16.25 12.92
C TYR A 223 -14.93 -17.63 12.47
N ASP A 224 -14.52 -18.43 13.44
CA ASP A 224 -14.12 -19.83 13.29
C ASP A 224 -13.09 -20.06 12.15
N ARG A 225 -12.17 -19.11 11.98
CA ARG A 225 -11.15 -19.09 10.90
C ARG A 225 -11.72 -19.25 9.48
N THR A 226 -13.03 -19.09 9.34
CA THR A 226 -13.77 -19.40 8.12
C THR A 226 -14.49 -18.19 7.56
N TRP A 227 -15.22 -17.45 8.38
CA TRP A 227 -16.08 -16.38 7.91
C TRP A 227 -15.52 -15.01 8.27
N TYR A 228 -15.29 -14.20 7.27
CA TYR A 228 -14.86 -12.81 7.43
C TYR A 228 -15.97 -11.86 7.04
N GLY A 229 -16.14 -10.82 7.83
CA GLY A 229 -17.02 -9.70 7.53
C GLY A 229 -16.37 -8.38 7.93
N GLU A 230 -16.59 -7.34 7.14
CA GLU A 230 -16.06 -6.00 7.35
C GLU A 230 -17.06 -4.96 6.89
N LEU A 231 -17.17 -3.89 7.67
CA LEU A 231 -17.87 -2.67 7.33
C LEU A 231 -16.99 -1.47 7.65
N THR A 232 -16.77 -0.61 6.66
CA THR A 232 -15.96 0.60 6.79
C THR A 232 -16.74 1.80 6.25
N ALA A 233 -16.63 2.93 6.92
CA ALA A 233 -17.13 4.22 6.46
C ALA A 233 -15.97 5.12 6.07
N TYR A 234 -15.97 5.60 4.83
CA TYR A 234 -14.96 6.51 4.30
C TYR A 234 -15.48 7.94 4.25
N ARG A 235 -14.60 8.88 4.55
CA ARG A 235 -14.82 10.31 4.41
C ARG A 235 -13.55 11.00 3.91
N THR A 236 -13.65 12.25 3.47
CA THR A 236 -12.45 13.08 3.20
C THR A 236 -11.56 13.10 4.45
N ALA A 237 -10.26 12.97 4.26
CA ALA A 237 -9.29 13.08 5.36
C ALA A 237 -9.08 14.57 5.72
N ASP A 238 -10.04 15.15 6.43
CA ASP A 238 -10.05 16.55 6.89
C ASP A 238 -10.08 16.65 8.43
N GLY A 239 -9.92 17.84 8.96
CA GLY A 239 -9.92 18.11 10.39
C GLY A 239 -8.93 17.23 11.14
N LEU A 240 -9.39 16.45 12.12
CA LEU A 240 -8.57 15.54 12.92
C LEU A 240 -7.88 14.46 12.05
N PHE A 241 -8.47 14.07 10.94
CA PHE A 241 -7.94 13.06 10.04
C PHE A 241 -6.97 13.62 8.99
N SER A 242 -6.66 14.90 8.99
CA SER A 242 -5.76 15.52 8.01
C SER A 242 -4.37 14.90 7.98
N ILE A 243 -3.91 14.32 9.09
CA ILE A 243 -2.64 13.57 9.17
C ILE A 243 -2.61 12.35 8.26
N LEU A 244 -3.77 11.83 7.85
CA LEU A 244 -3.87 10.67 6.94
C LEU A 244 -3.75 11.03 5.46
N ARG A 245 -3.67 12.31 5.13
CA ARG A 245 -3.49 12.76 3.73
C ARG A 245 -2.04 12.75 3.32
N HIS A 246 -1.80 12.51 2.05
CA HIS A 246 -0.49 12.55 1.40
C HIS A 246 0.00 14.00 1.12
N GLY A 247 -0.03 14.87 2.12
CA GLY A 247 0.48 16.24 2.00
C GLY A 247 -0.24 17.14 0.99
N GLN A 248 -1.36 16.71 0.41
CA GLN A 248 -2.13 17.48 -0.58
C GLN A 248 -3.21 18.33 0.10
N ASP A 249 -3.53 19.48 -0.52
CA ASP A 249 -4.57 20.37 -0.02
C ASP A 249 -5.97 19.94 -0.43
N ILE A 250 -6.95 20.23 0.43
CA ILE A 250 -8.38 20.09 0.13
C ILE A 250 -8.87 21.38 -0.51
N GLY A 251 -9.68 21.27 -1.58
CA GLY A 251 -10.31 22.41 -2.20
C GLY A 251 -9.40 23.23 -3.11
N THR A 252 -8.32 22.64 -3.59
CA THR A 252 -7.47 23.20 -4.66
C THR A 252 -7.65 22.40 -5.96
N PRO A 253 -7.48 23.03 -7.14
CA PRO A 253 -7.46 22.29 -8.40
C PRO A 253 -6.39 21.20 -8.38
N GLY A 254 -6.76 19.98 -8.76
CA GLY A 254 -5.85 18.82 -8.69
C GLY A 254 -5.54 18.29 -7.28
N GLY A 255 -6.15 18.86 -6.25
CA GLY A 255 -6.01 18.42 -4.87
C GLY A 255 -6.84 17.18 -4.54
N VAL A 256 -6.91 16.87 -3.23
CA VAL A 256 -7.57 15.68 -2.67
C VAL A 256 -9.03 15.57 -3.10
N ALA A 257 -9.47 14.37 -3.44
CA ALA A 257 -10.87 14.06 -3.68
C ALA A 257 -11.73 14.41 -2.46
N ARG A 258 -12.76 15.22 -2.68
CA ARG A 258 -13.67 15.63 -1.63
C ARG A 258 -14.93 14.77 -1.65
N LEU A 259 -15.19 14.10 -0.55
CA LEU A 259 -16.36 13.23 -0.37
C LEU A 259 -17.46 13.94 0.42
N LYS A 260 -18.71 13.69 0.07
CA LYS A 260 -19.86 14.14 0.82
C LYS A 260 -20.24 13.10 1.88
N GLY A 261 -20.10 13.48 3.15
CA GLY A 261 -20.49 12.63 4.27
C GLY A 261 -19.65 11.35 4.40
N TYR A 262 -20.29 10.29 4.88
CA TYR A 262 -19.70 8.96 5.04
C TYR A 262 -20.12 8.05 3.89
N ASN A 263 -19.16 7.31 3.37
CA ASN A 263 -19.29 6.48 2.18
C ASN A 263 -19.00 5.03 2.57
N PRO A 264 -20.00 4.13 2.51
CA PRO A 264 -19.86 2.79 3.02
C PRO A 264 -19.06 1.88 2.08
N TYR A 265 -18.23 1.04 2.68
CA TYR A 265 -17.55 -0.10 2.09
C TYR A 265 -17.93 -1.35 2.87
N VAL A 266 -18.16 -2.44 2.19
CA VAL A 266 -18.44 -3.75 2.78
C VAL A 266 -17.59 -4.83 2.13
N ARG A 267 -17.14 -5.79 2.93
CA ARG A 267 -16.50 -7.01 2.44
C ARG A 267 -17.00 -8.22 3.22
N VAL A 268 -17.21 -9.32 2.51
CA VAL A 268 -17.48 -10.63 3.07
C VAL A 268 -16.58 -11.66 2.40
N ALA A 269 -16.09 -12.64 3.16
CA ALA A 269 -15.29 -13.70 2.59
C ALA A 269 -15.48 -15.02 3.36
N TYR A 270 -15.41 -16.10 2.60
CA TYR A 270 -15.26 -17.46 3.08
C TYR A 270 -13.80 -17.88 2.93
N ASN A 271 -13.20 -18.38 3.99
CA ASN A 271 -11.82 -18.85 4.00
C ASN A 271 -11.80 -20.33 4.42
N LYS A 272 -11.01 -21.12 3.72
CA LYS A 272 -10.74 -22.51 4.08
C LYS A 272 -9.28 -22.83 3.93
N GLU A 273 -8.72 -23.47 4.95
CA GLU A 273 -7.34 -23.91 4.99
C GLU A 273 -7.29 -25.41 5.22
N TRP A 274 -6.48 -26.14 4.46
CA TRP A 274 -6.28 -27.58 4.59
C TRP A 274 -4.90 -27.96 4.06
N ASP A 275 -4.17 -28.76 4.80
CA ASP A 275 -2.79 -29.15 4.49
C ASP A 275 -1.91 -27.95 4.10
N ALA A 276 -1.37 -27.96 2.89
CA ALA A 276 -0.58 -26.86 2.31
C ALA A 276 -1.42 -25.89 1.45
N HIS A 277 -2.74 -26.00 1.46
CA HIS A 277 -3.63 -25.24 0.59
C HIS A 277 -4.44 -24.21 1.39
N SER A 278 -4.77 -23.11 0.74
CA SER A 278 -5.77 -22.17 1.23
C SER A 278 -6.65 -21.67 0.10
N LEU A 279 -7.94 -21.52 0.38
CA LEU A 279 -8.95 -20.97 -0.53
C LEU A 279 -9.63 -19.80 0.15
N MET A 280 -9.75 -18.69 -0.55
CA MET A 280 -10.61 -17.58 -0.16
C MET A 280 -11.57 -17.27 -1.32
N LEU A 281 -12.84 -17.19 -0.99
CA LEU A 281 -13.89 -16.68 -1.89
C LEU A 281 -14.53 -15.48 -1.20
N GLY A 282 -14.57 -14.35 -1.86
CA GLY A 282 -15.11 -13.14 -1.25
C GLY A 282 -15.66 -12.16 -2.26
N ALA A 283 -16.41 -11.21 -1.73
CA ALA A 283 -16.91 -10.05 -2.47
C ALA A 283 -16.72 -8.80 -1.61
N PHE A 284 -16.51 -7.68 -2.27
CA PHE A 284 -16.46 -6.37 -1.65
C PHE A 284 -17.10 -5.33 -2.56
N GLY A 285 -17.52 -4.24 -2.00
CA GLY A 285 -18.09 -3.13 -2.75
C GLY A 285 -18.10 -1.84 -1.95
N MET A 286 -18.17 -0.73 -2.66
CA MET A 286 -18.14 0.61 -2.11
C MET A 286 -19.16 1.51 -2.80
N ARG A 287 -19.82 2.39 -2.04
CA ARG A 287 -20.60 3.47 -2.59
C ARG A 287 -19.98 4.80 -2.20
N VAL A 288 -19.72 5.66 -3.19
CA VAL A 288 -19.04 6.94 -2.99
C VAL A 288 -19.89 8.08 -3.55
N ASN A 289 -20.09 9.14 -2.75
CA ASN A 289 -20.58 10.43 -3.21
C ASN A 289 -19.40 11.41 -3.23
N ARG A 290 -18.91 11.74 -4.42
CA ARG A 290 -17.75 12.61 -4.61
C ARG A 290 -18.20 13.94 -5.17
N TYR A 291 -17.68 15.05 -4.66
CA TYR A 291 -17.93 16.37 -5.27
C TYR A 291 -17.34 16.41 -6.68
N VAL A 292 -18.13 16.93 -7.64
CA VAL A 292 -17.73 17.11 -9.04
C VAL A 292 -16.53 18.05 -9.12
N ASP A 293 -16.59 19.13 -8.35
CA ASP A 293 -15.49 20.09 -8.20
C ASP A 293 -15.05 20.13 -6.74
N ASN A 294 -13.80 19.71 -6.50
CA ASN A 294 -13.22 19.70 -5.15
C ASN A 294 -13.11 21.12 -4.55
N THR A 295 -13.06 22.16 -5.39
CA THR A 295 -12.92 23.55 -4.97
C THR A 295 -14.26 24.20 -4.67
N ASN A 296 -15.34 23.71 -5.26
CA ASN A 296 -16.68 24.27 -5.16
C ASN A 296 -17.73 23.21 -4.75
N PRO A 297 -18.02 23.05 -3.44
CA PRO A 297 -19.04 22.11 -2.98
C PRO A 297 -20.45 22.38 -3.53
N ALA A 298 -20.74 23.58 -4.03
CA ALA A 298 -22.03 23.91 -4.64
C ALA A 298 -22.21 23.29 -6.04
N SER A 299 -21.15 22.77 -6.65
CA SER A 299 -21.20 22.08 -7.96
C SER A 299 -22.00 20.77 -7.93
N GLY A 300 -22.39 20.28 -6.75
CA GLY A 300 -23.06 19.00 -6.61
C GLY A 300 -22.11 17.82 -6.42
N THR A 301 -22.68 16.61 -6.39
CA THR A 301 -21.91 15.37 -6.23
C THR A 301 -22.33 14.32 -7.25
N ASP A 302 -21.36 13.58 -7.75
CA ASP A 302 -21.57 12.33 -8.46
C ASP A 302 -21.55 11.14 -7.51
N ARG A 303 -22.32 10.12 -7.86
CA ARG A 303 -22.40 8.87 -7.10
C ARG A 303 -21.75 7.75 -7.90
N TYR A 304 -20.81 7.10 -7.27
CA TYR A 304 -20.11 5.91 -7.79
C TYR A 304 -20.52 4.70 -6.97
N THR A 305 -20.56 3.54 -7.64
CA THR A 305 -20.75 2.23 -6.99
C THR A 305 -19.76 1.28 -7.64
N ASP A 306 -18.82 0.81 -6.86
CA ASP A 306 -17.77 -0.13 -7.26
C ASP A 306 -18.06 -1.52 -6.68
#